data_f3bef00166148b24fad8e65e6ff37657
#
_entry.id   f3bef00166148b24fad8e65e6ff37657
#
_cell.length_a   1.000
_cell.length_b   1.000
_cell.length_c   1.000
_cell.angle_alpha   90.00
_cell.angle_beta   90.00
_cell.angle_gamma   90.00
#
_symmetry.space_group_name_H-M   'P 1'
#
loop_
_entity.id
_entity.type
_entity.pdbx_description
1 polymer ?
#
loop_
_entity_poly.entity_id
_entity_poly.type
_entity_poly.pdbx_seq_one_letter_code
_entity_poly.pdbx_strand_id
1 'polypeptide(L)'
;MLDLMRLFCGEFTEIKSFISNDFWNHDVEDNAYALMKDKEGRVAMLNSSATQWQHKFNLDISLSEGHIELHGILSGSKSYGEERITIGVKTAENKNGLMETRTIKFLEDNSWRDEIVEFASAIINDTPVESGTSNDALETMKLVFGIYFSDDIWRNKYNIKV
;
A
#
# COMPACT_ATOMS: atom_id res chain seq x y z
N MET A 1 2.84 -0.45 0.86
CA MET A 1 1.43 -0.88 0.58
C MET A 1 0.42 -0.11 1.42
N LEU A 2 0.44 -0.20 2.75
CA LEU A 2 -0.53 0.50 3.61
C LEU A 2 -0.52 2.01 3.43
N ASP A 3 0.64 2.58 3.25
CA ASP A 3 0.81 4.01 2.95
C ASP A 3 0.10 4.41 1.64
N LEU A 4 0.26 3.63 0.58
CA LEU A 4 -0.48 3.84 -0.67
C LEU A 4 -2.00 3.67 -0.50
N MET A 5 -2.45 2.72 0.34
CA MET A 5 -3.88 2.60 0.63
C MET A 5 -4.42 3.84 1.37
N ARG A 6 -3.66 4.41 2.31
CA ARG A 6 -3.99 5.67 2.98
C ARG A 6 -4.04 6.84 2.00
N LEU A 7 -3.09 6.90 1.05
CA LEU A 7 -3.07 7.94 0.01
C LEU A 7 -4.38 7.99 -0.79
N PHE A 8 -4.96 6.85 -1.13
CA PHE A 8 -6.18 6.78 -1.94
C PHE A 8 -7.48 6.80 -1.13
N CYS A 9 -7.47 6.22 0.06
CA CYS A 9 -8.69 6.09 0.88
C CYS A 9 -8.73 7.08 2.06
N GLY A 10 -7.61 7.69 2.44
CA GLY A 10 -7.50 8.41 3.71
C GLY A 10 -7.35 7.46 4.90
N GLU A 11 -7.69 7.95 6.10
CA GLU A 11 -7.52 7.19 7.33
C GLU A 11 -8.67 6.19 7.53
N PHE A 12 -8.32 4.95 7.90
CA PHE A 12 -9.29 3.90 8.16
C PHE A 12 -9.79 3.94 9.60
N THR A 13 -11.10 3.81 9.77
CA THR A 13 -11.79 3.87 11.08
C THR A 13 -12.35 2.53 11.55
N GLU A 14 -12.56 1.58 10.64
CA GLU A 14 -12.95 0.22 10.94
C GLU A 14 -11.95 -0.76 10.34
N ILE A 15 -11.48 -1.71 11.14
CA ILE A 15 -10.50 -2.71 10.72
C ILE A 15 -10.95 -4.09 11.21
N LYS A 16 -10.85 -5.09 10.34
CA LYS A 16 -10.98 -6.51 10.66
C LYS A 16 -9.82 -7.25 10.03
N SER A 17 -9.11 -8.04 10.82
CA SER A 17 -7.90 -8.73 10.37
C SER A 17 -7.83 -10.17 10.81
N PHE A 18 -7.00 -10.95 10.11
CA PHE A 18 -6.54 -12.29 10.48
C PHE A 18 -5.03 -12.33 10.27
N ILE A 19 -4.30 -12.70 11.31
CA ILE A 19 -2.84 -12.70 11.33
C ILE A 19 -2.33 -14.07 11.75
N SER A 20 -1.32 -14.57 11.08
CA SER A 20 -0.68 -15.84 11.43
C SER A 20 0.84 -15.77 11.35
N ASN A 21 1.51 -16.70 12.05
CA ASN A 21 2.95 -16.96 11.97
C ASN A 21 3.26 -18.47 12.10
N ASP A 22 2.49 -19.27 11.41
CA ASP A 22 2.52 -20.72 11.58
C ASP A 22 3.54 -21.42 10.69
N PHE A 23 4.08 -20.74 9.67
CA PHE A 23 4.97 -21.36 8.70
C PHE A 23 6.46 -21.17 9.03
N TRP A 24 6.92 -19.93 9.20
CA TRP A 24 8.35 -19.63 9.42
C TRP A 24 8.76 -19.76 10.89
N ASN A 25 7.80 -19.78 11.81
CA ASN A 25 8.02 -19.83 13.24
C ASN A 25 8.95 -18.73 13.78
N HIS A 26 8.85 -17.53 13.17
CA HIS A 26 9.49 -16.32 13.66
C HIS A 26 8.59 -15.60 14.67
N ASP A 27 9.14 -14.64 15.41
CA ASP A 27 8.37 -13.82 16.36
C ASP A 27 7.72 -12.59 15.69
N VAL A 28 7.33 -12.78 14.42
CA VAL A 28 6.62 -11.82 13.57
C VAL A 28 5.60 -12.58 12.73
N GLU A 29 4.68 -11.86 12.10
CA GLU A 29 3.69 -12.46 11.23
C GLU A 29 4.29 -13.02 9.93
N ASP A 30 3.76 -14.15 9.49
CA ASP A 30 3.95 -14.69 8.14
C ASP A 30 2.93 -14.12 7.16
N ASN A 31 1.71 -13.91 7.66
CA ASN A 31 0.58 -13.45 6.88
C ASN A 31 -0.25 -12.45 7.68
N ALA A 32 -0.69 -11.40 7.01
CA ALA A 32 -1.67 -10.46 7.51
C ALA A 32 -2.71 -10.16 6.43
N TYR A 33 -3.97 -10.46 6.73
CA TYR A 33 -5.13 -10.16 5.89
C TYR A 33 -6.02 -9.19 6.63
N ALA A 34 -6.40 -8.08 6.00
CA ALA A 34 -7.26 -7.10 6.61
C ALA A 34 -8.30 -6.54 5.65
N LEU A 35 -9.50 -6.30 6.16
CA LEU A 35 -10.53 -5.47 5.55
C LEU A 35 -10.60 -4.18 6.36
N MET A 36 -10.52 -3.06 5.68
CA MET A 36 -10.45 -1.73 6.28
C MET A 36 -11.48 -0.82 5.63
N LYS A 37 -12.13 0.01 6.42
CA LYS A 37 -13.11 0.98 5.93
C LYS A 37 -12.84 2.35 6.53
N ASP A 38 -12.91 3.38 5.71
CA ASP A 38 -12.79 4.76 6.14
C ASP A 38 -14.13 5.35 6.60
N LYS A 39 -14.11 6.59 7.06
CA LYS A 39 -15.31 7.31 7.52
C LYS A 39 -16.34 7.59 6.40
N GLU A 40 -15.92 7.55 5.14
CA GLU A 40 -16.76 7.81 3.97
C GLU A 40 -17.31 6.52 3.36
N GLY A 41 -16.97 5.37 3.94
CA GLY A 41 -17.43 4.05 3.51
C GLY A 41 -16.59 3.41 2.41
N ARG A 42 -15.43 3.98 2.05
CA ARG A 42 -14.49 3.33 1.12
C ARG A 42 -13.84 2.14 1.79
N VAL A 43 -13.72 1.05 1.06
CA VAL A 43 -13.19 -0.22 1.58
C VAL A 43 -11.88 -0.57 0.90
N ALA A 44 -10.90 -0.98 1.69
CA ALA A 44 -9.65 -1.54 1.21
C ALA A 44 -9.41 -2.94 1.79
N MET A 45 -8.79 -3.80 0.99
CA MET A 45 -8.39 -5.15 1.37
C MET A 45 -6.87 -5.28 1.29
N LEU A 46 -6.24 -5.65 2.40
CA LEU A 46 -4.83 -6.01 2.48
C LEU A 46 -4.66 -7.51 2.40
N ASN A 47 -3.72 -7.94 1.57
CA ASN A 47 -3.13 -9.27 1.57
C ASN A 47 -1.61 -9.12 1.60
N SER A 48 -1.01 -9.28 2.78
CA SER A 48 0.43 -9.28 2.99
C SER A 48 0.86 -10.68 3.43
N SER A 49 1.73 -11.33 2.65
CA SER A 49 2.09 -12.73 2.88
C SER A 49 3.55 -13.00 2.57
N ALA A 50 4.27 -13.58 3.51
CA ALA A 50 5.63 -14.12 3.36
C ALA A 50 5.64 -15.62 2.97
N THR A 51 4.46 -16.22 2.75
CA THR A 51 4.33 -17.64 2.39
C THR A 51 3.95 -17.88 0.94
N GLN A 52 3.92 -16.84 0.11
CA GLN A 52 3.69 -16.98 -1.32
C GLN A 52 4.94 -17.52 -2.03
N TRP A 53 4.72 -18.40 -3.02
CA TRP A 53 5.81 -18.99 -3.81
C TRP A 53 6.63 -17.99 -4.63
N GLN A 54 6.05 -16.85 -4.98
CA GLN A 54 6.69 -15.78 -5.73
C GLN A 54 6.42 -14.44 -5.08
N HIS A 55 7.40 -13.57 -5.12
CA HIS A 55 7.19 -12.18 -4.73
C HIS A 55 6.15 -11.55 -5.65
N LYS A 56 5.20 -10.86 -5.06
CA LYS A 56 4.10 -10.22 -5.77
C LYS A 56 3.78 -8.89 -5.14
N PHE A 57 3.63 -7.88 -5.96
CA PHE A 57 3.06 -6.60 -5.58
C PHE A 57 1.97 -6.23 -6.57
N ASN A 58 0.79 -5.97 -6.04
CA ASN A 58 -0.38 -5.52 -6.78
C ASN A 58 -1.18 -4.57 -5.92
N LEU A 59 -1.63 -3.46 -6.49
CA LEU A 59 -2.63 -2.60 -5.87
C LEU A 59 -3.64 -2.18 -6.94
N ASP A 60 -4.87 -2.62 -6.80
CA ASP A 60 -5.98 -2.31 -7.70
C ASP A 60 -6.90 -1.30 -7.03
N ILE A 61 -7.15 -0.18 -7.71
CA ILE A 61 -7.90 0.96 -7.18
C ILE A 61 -9.06 1.25 -8.11
N SER A 62 -10.27 1.07 -7.60
CA SER A 62 -11.50 1.43 -8.33
C SER A 62 -11.93 2.85 -7.96
N LEU A 63 -12.14 3.68 -8.97
CA LEU A 63 -12.55 5.07 -8.87
C LEU A 63 -13.90 5.28 -9.54
N SER A 64 -14.55 6.43 -9.32
CA SER A 64 -15.85 6.76 -9.94
C SER A 64 -15.80 6.81 -11.46
N GLU A 65 -14.71 7.25 -12.05
CA GLU A 65 -14.55 7.45 -13.48
C GLU A 65 -13.48 6.55 -14.11
N GLY A 66 -12.97 5.55 -13.35
CA GLY A 66 -11.96 4.66 -13.89
C GLY A 66 -11.32 3.76 -12.84
N HIS A 67 -10.13 3.26 -13.15
CA HIS A 67 -9.32 2.45 -12.25
C HIS A 67 -7.84 2.75 -12.42
N ILE A 68 -7.07 2.42 -11.39
CA ILE A 68 -5.61 2.42 -11.42
C ILE A 68 -5.13 1.05 -10.92
N GLU A 69 -4.20 0.46 -11.64
CA GLU A 69 -3.52 -0.77 -11.23
C GLU A 69 -2.02 -0.52 -11.13
N LEU A 70 -1.45 -0.82 -9.97
CA LEU A 70 -0.01 -0.82 -9.73
C LEU A 70 0.49 -2.25 -9.67
N HIS A 71 1.49 -2.58 -10.46
CA HIS A 71 2.07 -3.90 -10.54
C HIS A 71 3.58 -3.86 -10.42
N GLY A 72 4.14 -4.86 -9.74
CA GLY A 72 5.56 -5.04 -9.59
C GLY A 72 6.22 -3.98 -8.73
N ILE A 73 7.48 -4.20 -8.42
CA ILE A 73 8.37 -3.22 -7.78
C ILE A 73 9.75 -3.45 -8.40
N LEU A 74 10.37 -2.41 -8.94
CA LEU A 74 11.76 -2.47 -9.32
C LEU A 74 12.61 -2.67 -8.06
N SER A 75 13.23 -3.83 -7.98
CA SER A 75 14.11 -4.19 -6.89
C SER A 75 15.40 -4.77 -7.45
N GLY A 76 16.48 -4.75 -6.66
CA GLY A 76 17.76 -5.31 -7.10
C GLY A 76 17.66 -6.79 -7.50
N SER A 77 16.76 -7.56 -6.89
CA SER A 77 16.51 -8.96 -7.21
C SER A 77 15.63 -9.19 -8.44
N LYS A 78 14.90 -8.15 -8.91
CA LYS A 78 13.87 -8.22 -9.96
C LYS A 78 12.79 -9.27 -9.71
N SER A 79 12.60 -9.69 -8.46
CA SER A 79 11.72 -10.80 -8.09
C SER A 79 10.23 -10.44 -8.09
N TYR A 80 9.89 -9.13 -8.04
CA TYR A 80 8.52 -8.64 -8.10
C TYR A 80 7.99 -8.42 -9.52
N GLY A 81 8.80 -8.72 -10.55
CA GLY A 81 8.42 -8.54 -11.94
C GLY A 81 8.58 -7.10 -12.45
N GLU A 82 7.93 -6.82 -13.56
CA GLU A 82 7.96 -5.52 -14.23
C GLU A 82 7.14 -4.49 -13.45
N GLU A 83 7.74 -3.36 -13.11
CA GLU A 83 7.02 -2.27 -12.47
C GLU A 83 6.24 -1.46 -13.52
N ARG A 84 4.93 -1.35 -13.32
CA ARG A 84 4.06 -0.61 -14.21
C ARG A 84 2.84 -0.04 -13.49
N ILE A 85 2.34 1.06 -14.02
CA ILE A 85 1.03 1.62 -13.70
C ILE A 85 0.12 1.50 -14.92
N THR A 86 -1.09 1.01 -14.72
CA THR A 86 -2.16 1.00 -15.71
C THR A 86 -3.29 1.89 -15.24
N ILE A 87 -3.72 2.82 -16.09
CA ILE A 87 -4.79 3.76 -15.81
C ILE A 87 -5.88 3.54 -16.85
N GLY A 88 -7.06 3.16 -16.41
CA GLY A 88 -8.26 3.05 -17.23
C GLY A 88 -9.23 4.20 -16.92
N VAL A 89 -9.69 4.90 -17.95
CA VAL A 89 -10.62 6.02 -17.83
C VAL A 89 -11.87 5.77 -18.65
N LYS A 90 -13.03 6.06 -18.06
CA LYS A 90 -14.30 6.03 -18.75
C LYS A 90 -14.37 7.18 -19.75
N THR A 91 -14.68 6.88 -21.00
CA THR A 91 -14.87 7.90 -22.04
C THR A 91 -16.33 8.10 -22.38
N ALA A 92 -16.73 9.32 -22.70
CA ALA A 92 -18.11 9.66 -23.04
C ALA A 92 -18.61 8.93 -24.32
N GLU A 93 -17.70 8.53 -25.20
CA GLU A 93 -17.99 7.85 -26.46
C GLU A 93 -18.22 6.34 -26.27
N ASN A 94 -17.87 5.79 -25.12
CA ASN A 94 -17.85 4.35 -24.88
C ASN A 94 -19.15 3.85 -24.26
N LYS A 95 -20.19 3.74 -25.09
CA LYS A 95 -21.53 3.19 -24.70
C LYS A 95 -21.50 1.73 -24.25
N ASN A 96 -20.40 1.02 -24.47
CA ASN A 96 -20.26 -0.43 -24.21
C ASN A 96 -19.45 -0.76 -22.95
N GLY A 97 -19.16 0.21 -22.08
CA GLY A 97 -18.38 -0.04 -20.84
C GLY A 97 -16.89 -0.31 -21.08
N LEU A 98 -16.37 -0.14 -22.30
CA LEU A 98 -14.96 -0.22 -22.59
C LEU A 98 -14.27 1.03 -22.04
N MET A 99 -13.11 0.87 -21.41
CA MET A 99 -12.30 1.95 -20.89
C MET A 99 -11.14 2.25 -21.84
N GLU A 100 -10.77 3.52 -21.95
CA GLU A 100 -9.49 3.87 -22.54
C GLU A 100 -8.39 3.56 -21.52
N THR A 101 -7.44 2.72 -21.90
CA THR A 101 -6.41 2.21 -21.00
C THR A 101 -5.04 2.68 -21.45
N ARG A 102 -4.27 3.24 -20.51
CA ARG A 102 -2.88 3.64 -20.69
C ARG A 102 -2.01 2.89 -19.69
N THR A 103 -0.93 2.27 -20.17
CA THR A 103 0.08 1.61 -19.33
C THR A 103 1.41 2.36 -19.44
N ILE A 104 2.00 2.66 -18.29
CA ILE A 104 3.33 3.26 -18.16
C ILE A 104 4.21 2.23 -17.46
N LYS A 105 5.37 1.92 -18.04
CA LYS A 105 6.36 1.01 -17.50
C LYS A 105 7.56 1.79 -16.97
N PHE A 106 8.08 1.38 -15.83
CA PHE A 106 9.27 1.93 -15.24
C PHE A 106 10.43 0.95 -15.50
N LEU A 107 11.53 1.45 -16.05
CA LEU A 107 12.69 0.65 -16.43
C LEU A 107 13.87 0.83 -15.49
N GLU A 108 13.87 1.92 -14.73
CA GLU A 108 14.93 2.31 -13.79
C GLU A 108 14.33 2.63 -12.44
N ASP A 109 14.99 2.14 -11.39
CA ASP A 109 14.66 2.49 -10.01
C ASP A 109 15.49 3.71 -9.59
N ASN A 110 14.84 4.85 -9.53
CA ASN A 110 15.43 6.11 -9.09
C ASN A 110 14.92 6.53 -7.70
N SER A 111 14.10 5.71 -7.04
CA SER A 111 13.38 6.07 -5.82
C SER A 111 14.31 6.58 -4.71
N TRP A 112 15.39 5.86 -4.42
CA TRP A 112 16.38 6.28 -3.41
C TRP A 112 17.07 7.60 -3.74
N ARG A 113 17.44 7.77 -5.01
CA ARG A 113 18.08 9.02 -5.46
C ARG A 113 17.12 10.19 -5.32
N ASP A 114 15.89 10.02 -5.77
CA ASP A 114 14.90 11.08 -5.81
C ASP A 114 14.48 11.48 -4.38
N GLU A 115 14.34 10.52 -3.46
CA GLU A 115 14.11 10.77 -2.03
C GLU A 115 15.26 11.57 -1.39
N ILE A 116 16.51 11.17 -1.62
CA ILE A 116 17.69 11.88 -1.07
C ILE A 116 17.79 13.29 -1.65
N VAL A 117 17.53 13.47 -2.95
CA VAL A 117 17.55 14.80 -3.60
C VAL A 117 16.46 15.70 -3.05
N GLU A 118 15.23 15.20 -2.87
CA GLU A 118 14.13 15.97 -2.28
C GLU A 118 14.48 16.40 -0.86
N PHE A 119 14.93 15.48 -0.02
CA PHE A 119 15.30 15.77 1.36
C PHE A 119 16.46 16.78 1.46
N ALA A 120 17.52 16.60 0.67
CA ALA A 120 18.64 17.53 0.63
C ALA A 120 18.19 18.94 0.16
N SER A 121 17.32 19.00 -0.84
CA SER A 121 16.77 20.27 -1.33
C SER A 121 15.93 20.99 -0.27
N ALA A 122 15.15 20.25 0.50
CA ALA A 122 14.38 20.82 1.61
C ALA A 122 15.30 21.46 2.66
N ILE A 123 16.41 20.80 3.01
CA ILE A 123 17.41 21.35 3.95
C ILE A 123 18.08 22.60 3.39
N ILE A 124 18.54 22.55 2.13
CA ILE A 124 19.27 23.66 1.50
C ILE A 124 18.40 24.91 1.37
N ASN A 125 17.13 24.72 1.04
CA ASN A 125 16.19 25.82 0.77
C ASN A 125 15.36 26.21 2.00
N ASP A 126 15.59 25.57 3.16
CA ASP A 126 14.81 25.78 4.39
C ASP A 126 13.29 25.65 4.15
N THR A 127 12.91 24.63 3.39
CA THR A 127 11.51 24.31 3.07
C THR A 127 11.05 23.05 3.80
N PRO A 128 9.75 22.91 4.10
CA PRO A 128 9.21 21.68 4.66
C PRO A 128 9.45 20.48 3.74
N VAL A 129 9.62 19.29 4.33
CA VAL A 129 9.54 18.02 3.62
C VAL A 129 8.08 17.79 3.22
N GLU A 130 7.81 17.55 1.94
CA GLU A 130 6.45 17.38 1.41
C GLU A 130 6.00 15.92 1.41
N SER A 131 6.92 15.00 1.05
CA SER A 131 6.63 13.56 0.97
C SER A 131 7.26 12.80 2.14
N GLY A 132 6.54 11.83 2.69
CA GLY A 132 7.05 10.94 3.72
C GLY A 132 7.42 11.65 5.03
N THR A 133 6.58 12.58 5.48
CA THR A 133 6.81 13.27 6.76
C THR A 133 6.77 12.30 7.94
N SER A 134 7.39 12.67 9.07
CA SER A 134 7.33 11.89 10.30
C SER A 134 5.90 11.69 10.82
N ASN A 135 5.02 12.66 10.59
CA ASN A 135 3.60 12.52 10.92
C ASN A 135 2.91 11.49 10.03
N ASP A 136 3.21 11.48 8.74
CA ASP A 136 2.67 10.51 7.80
C ASP A 136 3.15 9.08 8.11
N ALA A 137 4.44 8.94 8.42
CA ALA A 137 5.00 7.67 8.90
C ALA A 137 4.32 7.20 10.20
N LEU A 138 4.04 8.10 11.14
CA LEU A 138 3.32 7.79 12.37
C LEU A 138 1.91 7.28 12.08
N GLU A 139 1.15 7.91 11.19
CA GLU A 139 -0.19 7.47 10.83
C GLU A 139 -0.18 6.10 10.13
N THR A 140 0.82 5.82 9.29
CA THR A 140 1.02 4.49 8.72
C THR A 140 1.31 3.44 9.80
N MET A 141 2.14 3.76 10.79
CA MET A 141 2.40 2.85 11.91
C MET A 141 1.18 2.65 12.80
N LYS A 142 0.36 3.66 13.05
CA LYS A 142 -0.92 3.50 13.75
C LYS A 142 -1.83 2.52 13.01
N LEU A 143 -1.88 2.58 11.68
CA LEU A 143 -2.64 1.64 10.88
C LEU A 143 -2.10 0.20 11.02
N VAL A 144 -0.78 0.00 10.99
CA VAL A 144 -0.15 -1.32 11.23
C VAL A 144 -0.58 -1.87 12.59
N PHE A 145 -0.45 -1.07 13.66
CA PHE A 145 -0.86 -1.48 15.01
C PHE A 145 -2.37 -1.69 15.12
N GLY A 146 -3.19 -0.91 14.40
CA GLY A 146 -4.64 -1.11 14.31
C GLY A 146 -5.00 -2.46 13.68
N ILE A 147 -4.28 -2.89 12.65
CA ILE A 147 -4.43 -4.21 12.02
C ILE A 147 -4.08 -5.31 13.03
N TYR A 148 -2.95 -5.21 13.72
CA TYR A 148 -2.56 -6.18 14.74
C TYR A 148 -3.55 -6.23 15.91
N PHE A 149 -4.04 -5.08 16.35
CA PHE A 149 -5.01 -4.97 17.44
C PHE A 149 -6.37 -5.58 17.08
N SER A 150 -6.76 -5.53 15.83
CA SER A 150 -8.05 -6.03 15.33
C SER A 150 -8.16 -7.57 15.33
N ASP A 151 -7.05 -8.29 15.33
CA ASP A 151 -7.01 -9.73 15.52
C ASP A 151 -6.91 -10.07 17.02
N ASP A 152 -7.96 -10.64 17.60
CA ASP A 152 -8.02 -10.94 19.03
C ASP A 152 -6.96 -11.93 19.48
N ILE A 153 -6.63 -12.92 18.65
CA ILE A 153 -5.63 -13.94 18.98
C ILE A 153 -4.25 -13.30 18.97
N TRP A 154 -3.93 -12.55 17.92
CA TRP A 154 -2.66 -11.87 17.78
C TRP A 154 -2.45 -10.81 18.86
N ARG A 155 -3.47 -9.98 19.09
CA ARG A 155 -3.47 -8.97 20.14
C ARG A 155 -3.15 -9.54 21.51
N ASN A 156 -3.80 -10.64 21.87
CA ASN A 156 -3.60 -11.27 23.17
C ASN A 156 -2.22 -11.94 23.28
N LYS A 157 -1.75 -12.61 22.21
CA LYS A 157 -0.45 -13.27 22.16
C LYS A 157 0.70 -12.30 22.41
N TYR A 158 0.62 -11.09 21.84
CA TYR A 158 1.68 -10.08 21.92
C TYR A 158 1.36 -8.91 22.87
N ASN A 159 0.27 -8.99 23.62
CA ASN A 159 -0.18 -7.95 24.57
C ASN A 159 -0.22 -6.55 23.93
N ILE A 160 -0.74 -6.45 22.70
CA ILE A 160 -0.79 -5.21 21.93
C ILE A 160 -1.83 -4.29 22.54
N LYS A 161 -1.44 -3.02 22.77
CA LYS A 161 -2.29 -1.93 23.27
C LYS A 161 -2.25 -0.79 22.25
N VAL A 162 -3.39 -0.18 22.00
CA VAL A 162 -3.57 0.98 21.12
C VAL A 162 -4.06 2.16 21.96
#